data_2852d4f5fd84bfab1e053948fa9cc680
#
_entry.id   2852d4f5fd84bfab1e053948fa9cc680
#
_cell.length_a   1.000
_cell.length_b   1.000
_cell.length_c   1.000
_cell.angle_alpha   90.00
_cell.angle_beta   90.00
_cell.angle_gamma   90.00
#
_symmetry.space_group_name_H-M   'P 1'
#
loop_
_entity.id
_entity.type
_entity.pdbx_description
1 polymer ?
#
loop_
_entity_poly.entity_id
_entity_poly.type
_entity_poly.pdbx_seq_one_letter_code
_entity_poly.pdbx_strand_id
1 'polypeptide(L)'
;MTKRAKIGWNVLLAVALAAGLAWTVRSAHRGWTTPGWSDASRQWVVCQYVRARINPYEIAQRLLRDTFGPATGPDRVRLKEHRIYSISSAQWTPETPGLLPGQPPPEATYPPSTMSMLVPTIGFLPERWLLPVYTTANLVWLALLLGQLARWFQGETRRPGRAVWLAAVALGLLWPPLQYVVKNGQAGIVSILCAWLAVRRCDRAPVAAGFLFLAALIKPSMALLFFIVPLVRGQWTPIWTAFFGGLVLTALPALWLGEWPWVLLAQWMDLCRYVLLGAFTVQEILNALGWENTGRGLAVVLGIWGAALAWCVRYRRARTEALFAFLALANLAWTYHERHDFALLVVLPLGFAAWTLDPQRRVRGAFGLALCAVLGASLADVFYVPDAPWAQAVRWAGRLAIPALWALTALEVRASHAGSAAPSAVDVRRPL
;
A
#
# COMPACT_ATOMS: atom_id res chain seq x y z
N MET A 1 11.23 28.07 23.24
CA MET A 1 9.93 27.63 23.85
C MET A 1 9.91 28.00 25.32
N THR A 2 8.86 28.64 25.81
CA THR A 2 8.67 28.91 27.26
C THR A 2 8.45 27.57 28.00
N LYS A 3 8.69 27.55 29.33
CA LYS A 3 8.45 26.36 30.18
C LYS A 3 7.02 25.81 30.03
N ARG A 4 6.01 26.74 30.02
CA ARG A 4 4.60 26.37 29.81
C ARG A 4 4.34 25.74 28.44
N ALA A 5 4.92 26.28 27.37
CA ALA A 5 4.79 25.72 26.02
C ALA A 5 5.44 24.33 25.91
N LYS A 6 6.56 24.08 26.62
CA LYS A 6 7.19 22.75 26.67
C LYS A 6 6.34 21.74 27.43
N ILE A 7 5.70 22.12 28.51
CA ILE A 7 4.78 21.24 29.26
C ILE A 7 3.58 20.91 28.39
N GLY A 8 2.93 21.91 27.78
CA GLY A 8 1.79 21.69 26.88
C GLY A 8 2.12 20.76 25.71
N TRP A 9 3.29 20.93 25.11
CA TRP A 9 3.77 20.04 24.04
C TRP A 9 3.95 18.58 24.51
N ASN A 10 4.57 18.38 25.68
CA ASN A 10 4.76 17.03 26.21
C ASN A 10 3.44 16.34 26.55
N VAL A 11 2.46 17.09 27.08
CA VAL A 11 1.11 16.57 27.35
C VAL A 11 0.42 16.18 26.05
N LEU A 12 0.43 17.04 25.03
CA LEU A 12 -0.17 16.75 23.72
C LEU A 12 0.46 15.51 23.09
N LEU A 13 1.78 15.40 23.15
CA LEU A 13 2.51 14.23 22.63
C LEU A 13 2.15 12.94 23.38
N ALA A 14 2.04 13.00 24.70
CA ALA A 14 1.63 11.86 25.52
C ALA A 14 0.21 11.41 25.17
N VAL A 15 -0.74 12.35 25.03
CA VAL A 15 -2.12 12.07 24.63
C VAL A 15 -2.16 11.45 23.23
N ALA A 16 -1.44 12.00 22.26
CA ALA A 16 -1.38 11.49 20.89
C ALA A 16 -0.81 10.05 20.83
N LEU A 17 0.26 9.80 21.59
CA LEU A 17 0.84 8.46 21.69
C LEU A 17 -0.14 7.48 22.35
N ALA A 18 -0.76 7.86 23.46
CA ALA A 18 -1.72 7.02 24.16
C ALA A 18 -2.93 6.68 23.26
N ALA A 19 -3.47 7.66 22.56
CA ALA A 19 -4.56 7.45 21.60
C ALA A 19 -4.15 6.52 20.45
N GLY A 20 -2.99 6.75 19.84
CA GLY A 20 -2.47 5.91 18.77
C GLY A 20 -2.20 4.47 19.23
N LEU A 21 -1.62 4.28 20.40
CA LEU A 21 -1.39 2.96 20.99
C LEU A 21 -2.71 2.25 21.32
N ALA A 22 -3.66 2.95 21.96
CA ALA A 22 -4.97 2.38 22.27
C ALA A 22 -5.70 1.93 20.99
N TRP A 23 -5.63 2.73 19.93
CA TRP A 23 -6.19 2.35 18.63
C TRP A 23 -5.50 1.13 18.04
N THR A 24 -4.15 1.08 18.10
CA THR A 24 -3.38 -0.07 17.61
C THR A 24 -3.72 -1.35 18.37
N VAL A 25 -3.81 -1.28 19.70
CA VAL A 25 -4.22 -2.42 20.55
C VAL A 25 -5.63 -2.88 20.18
N ARG A 26 -6.58 -1.95 20.03
CA ARG A 26 -7.94 -2.28 19.58
C ARG A 26 -7.96 -2.94 18.19
N SER A 27 -7.15 -2.45 17.27
CA SER A 27 -7.04 -2.99 15.91
C SER A 27 -6.43 -4.39 15.93
N ALA A 28 -5.37 -4.60 16.72
CA ALA A 28 -4.75 -5.90 16.91
C ALA A 28 -5.69 -6.90 17.58
N HIS A 29 -6.42 -6.47 18.62
CA HIS A 29 -7.43 -7.32 19.28
C HIS A 29 -8.49 -7.77 18.28
N ARG A 30 -9.00 -6.87 17.45
CA ARG A 30 -9.96 -7.23 16.39
C ARG A 30 -9.34 -8.18 15.36
N GLY A 31 -8.09 -7.95 14.95
CA GLY A 31 -7.36 -8.85 14.06
C GLY A 31 -7.21 -10.26 14.64
N TRP A 32 -7.08 -10.38 15.97
CA TRP A 32 -6.98 -11.69 16.66
C TRP A 32 -8.32 -12.41 16.84
N THR A 33 -9.40 -11.65 17.06
CA THR A 33 -10.68 -12.20 17.54
C THR A 33 -11.77 -12.29 16.50
N THR A 34 -11.54 -11.74 15.28
CA THR A 34 -12.55 -11.78 14.22
C THR A 34 -12.18 -12.82 13.16
N PRO A 35 -12.58 -14.09 13.34
CA PRO A 35 -12.29 -15.13 12.37
C PRO A 35 -13.10 -14.96 11.08
N GLY A 36 -12.58 -15.49 10.00
CA GLY A 36 -13.32 -15.74 8.76
C GLY A 36 -13.34 -14.64 7.72
N TRP A 37 -13.00 -13.37 8.03
CA TRP A 37 -13.08 -12.25 7.08
C TRP A 37 -11.80 -11.41 6.94
N SER A 38 -10.72 -11.83 7.61
CA SER A 38 -9.43 -11.17 7.43
C SER A 38 -8.77 -11.61 6.12
N ASP A 39 -8.01 -10.72 5.49
CA ASP A 39 -7.20 -11.08 4.32
C ASP A 39 -6.22 -12.22 4.62
N ALA A 40 -5.71 -12.30 5.85
CA ALA A 40 -4.86 -13.40 6.28
C ALA A 40 -5.59 -14.74 6.18
N SER A 41 -6.85 -14.84 6.62
CA SER A 41 -7.66 -16.06 6.52
C SER A 41 -7.91 -16.44 5.06
N ARG A 42 -8.25 -15.46 4.22
CA ARG A 42 -8.45 -15.67 2.78
C ARG A 42 -7.17 -16.18 2.10
N GLN A 43 -6.02 -15.58 2.41
CA GLN A 43 -4.74 -16.01 1.87
C GLN A 43 -4.34 -17.41 2.38
N TRP A 44 -4.64 -17.72 3.63
CA TRP A 44 -4.41 -19.05 4.18
C TRP A 44 -5.23 -20.12 3.46
N VAL A 45 -6.51 -19.86 3.18
CA VAL A 45 -7.36 -20.75 2.37
C VAL A 45 -6.72 -20.99 1.00
N VAL A 46 -6.30 -19.94 0.29
CA VAL A 46 -5.60 -20.08 -1.00
C VAL A 46 -4.36 -20.98 -0.85
N CYS A 47 -3.58 -20.83 0.22
CA CYS A 47 -2.43 -21.68 0.50
C CYS A 47 -2.82 -23.15 0.70
N GLN A 48 -4.00 -23.46 1.30
CA GLN A 48 -4.45 -24.86 1.44
C GLN A 48 -4.73 -25.48 0.06
N TYR A 49 -5.35 -24.76 -0.86
CA TYR A 49 -5.58 -25.22 -2.24
C TYR A 49 -4.24 -25.51 -2.96
N VAL A 50 -3.28 -24.58 -2.88
CA VAL A 50 -1.95 -24.77 -3.47
C VAL A 50 -1.25 -26.00 -2.87
N ARG A 51 -1.32 -26.21 -1.55
CA ARG A 51 -0.77 -27.40 -0.88
C ARG A 51 -1.40 -28.70 -1.36
N ALA A 52 -2.71 -28.69 -1.60
CA ALA A 52 -3.46 -29.81 -2.14
C ALA A 52 -3.23 -30.00 -3.65
N ARG A 53 -2.38 -29.22 -4.30
CA ARG A 53 -2.15 -29.19 -5.75
C ARG A 53 -3.41 -28.88 -6.57
N ILE A 54 -4.28 -28.06 -6.01
CA ILE A 54 -5.48 -27.56 -6.69
C ILE A 54 -5.22 -26.09 -7.07
N ASN A 55 -5.44 -25.78 -8.35
CA ASN A 55 -5.23 -24.42 -8.85
C ASN A 55 -6.30 -23.45 -8.30
N PRO A 56 -5.98 -22.56 -7.35
CA PRO A 56 -6.96 -21.68 -6.73
C PRO A 56 -7.51 -20.65 -7.69
N TYR A 57 -6.73 -20.23 -8.69
CA TYR A 57 -7.16 -19.23 -9.68
C TYR A 57 -8.23 -19.81 -10.61
N GLU A 58 -8.07 -21.05 -11.04
CA GLU A 58 -9.06 -21.74 -11.88
C GLU A 58 -10.40 -21.89 -11.16
N ILE A 59 -10.37 -22.36 -9.89
CA ILE A 59 -11.57 -22.50 -9.06
C ILE A 59 -12.26 -21.16 -8.91
N ALA A 60 -11.50 -20.12 -8.55
CA ALA A 60 -12.02 -18.77 -8.37
C ALA A 60 -12.65 -18.22 -9.67
N GLN A 61 -12.00 -18.36 -10.81
CA GLN A 61 -12.53 -17.92 -12.10
C GLN A 61 -13.82 -18.63 -12.48
N ARG A 62 -13.84 -19.96 -12.30
CA ARG A 62 -15.02 -20.76 -12.60
C ARG A 62 -16.21 -20.30 -11.77
N LEU A 63 -16.06 -20.21 -10.45
CA LEU A 63 -17.12 -19.78 -9.54
C LEU A 63 -17.64 -18.38 -9.85
N LEU A 64 -16.75 -17.44 -10.13
CA LEU A 64 -17.16 -16.09 -10.51
C LEU A 64 -17.89 -16.06 -11.85
N ARG A 65 -17.40 -16.84 -12.82
CA ARG A 65 -18.04 -16.94 -14.14
C ARG A 65 -19.40 -17.61 -14.06
N ASP A 66 -19.51 -18.70 -13.31
CA ASP A 66 -20.77 -19.45 -13.14
C ASP A 66 -21.84 -18.62 -12.40
N THR A 67 -21.39 -17.80 -11.42
CA THR A 67 -22.31 -16.97 -10.62
C THR A 67 -22.70 -15.67 -11.34
N PHE A 68 -21.75 -15.02 -11.98
CA PHE A 68 -21.89 -13.64 -12.45
C PHE A 68 -21.73 -13.46 -13.97
N GLY A 69 -21.47 -14.55 -14.69
CA GLY A 69 -21.17 -14.47 -16.11
C GLY A 69 -19.74 -13.99 -16.42
N PRO A 70 -19.41 -13.78 -17.68
CA PRO A 70 -18.09 -13.34 -18.10
C PRO A 70 -17.77 -11.93 -17.57
N ALA A 71 -16.51 -11.67 -17.21
CA ALA A 71 -16.04 -10.37 -16.70
C ALA A 71 -16.15 -9.19 -17.70
N THR A 72 -16.70 -9.44 -18.88
CA THR A 72 -16.87 -8.47 -19.97
C THR A 72 -18.33 -8.42 -20.40
N GLY A 73 -18.85 -7.22 -20.69
CA GLY A 73 -20.21 -7.05 -21.21
C GLY A 73 -21.18 -6.34 -20.25
N PRO A 74 -22.46 -6.23 -20.65
CA PRO A 74 -23.49 -5.49 -19.91
C PRO A 74 -23.78 -6.06 -18.51
N ASP A 75 -23.56 -7.36 -18.30
CA ASP A 75 -23.75 -8.00 -16.99
C ASP A 75 -22.78 -7.47 -15.93
N ARG A 76 -21.66 -6.92 -16.34
CA ARG A 76 -20.70 -6.27 -15.43
C ARG A 76 -21.30 -5.01 -14.79
N VAL A 77 -22.22 -4.32 -15.45
CA VAL A 77 -22.94 -3.16 -14.88
C VAL A 77 -23.80 -3.61 -13.70
N ARG A 78 -24.50 -4.75 -13.83
CA ARG A 78 -25.30 -5.34 -12.75
C ARG A 78 -24.46 -5.76 -11.57
N LEU A 79 -23.27 -6.33 -11.79
CA LEU A 79 -22.31 -6.66 -10.74
C LEU A 79 -21.93 -5.42 -9.94
N LYS A 80 -21.75 -4.27 -10.59
CA LYS A 80 -21.45 -2.98 -9.96
C LYS A 80 -22.59 -2.45 -9.10
N GLU A 81 -23.80 -2.52 -9.60
CA GLU A 81 -25.00 -2.06 -8.89
C GLU A 81 -25.25 -2.83 -7.59
N HIS A 82 -24.93 -4.12 -7.57
CA HIS A 82 -25.14 -4.98 -6.39
C HIS A 82 -23.94 -5.03 -5.44
N ARG A 83 -22.83 -4.32 -5.70
CA ARG A 83 -21.58 -4.34 -4.90
C ARG A 83 -21.02 -5.74 -4.63
N ILE A 84 -21.21 -6.65 -5.57
CA ILE A 84 -20.83 -8.07 -5.44
C ILE A 84 -19.43 -8.24 -6.06
N TYR A 85 -18.38 -8.17 -5.25
CA TYR A 85 -16.99 -8.07 -5.74
C TYR A 85 -16.04 -9.08 -5.14
N SER A 86 -16.56 -10.05 -4.41
CA SER A 86 -15.71 -11.09 -3.83
C SER A 86 -16.30 -12.47 -4.10
N ILE A 87 -15.43 -13.45 -4.13
CA ILE A 87 -15.80 -14.86 -4.18
C ILE A 87 -16.74 -15.27 -3.05
N SER A 88 -16.66 -14.59 -1.90
CA SER A 88 -17.60 -14.79 -0.79
C SER A 88 -19.06 -14.47 -1.16
N SER A 89 -19.27 -13.72 -2.24
CA SER A 89 -20.61 -13.43 -2.80
C SER A 89 -21.03 -14.40 -3.89
N ALA A 90 -20.12 -15.29 -4.36
CA ALA A 90 -20.45 -16.33 -5.32
C ALA A 90 -21.35 -17.39 -4.71
N GLN A 91 -22.27 -17.93 -5.50
CA GLN A 91 -23.10 -19.05 -5.09
C GLN A 91 -22.26 -20.34 -5.07
N TRP A 92 -22.13 -20.94 -3.91
CA TRP A 92 -21.42 -22.19 -3.77
C TRP A 92 -22.03 -23.01 -2.63
N THR A 93 -21.84 -24.35 -2.71
CA THR A 93 -22.17 -25.29 -1.64
C THR A 93 -20.93 -26.13 -1.32
N PRO A 94 -20.87 -26.82 -0.18
CA PRO A 94 -19.74 -27.71 0.13
C PRO A 94 -19.49 -28.78 -0.94
N GLU A 95 -20.51 -29.14 -1.73
CA GLU A 95 -20.47 -30.10 -2.80
C GLU A 95 -20.04 -29.52 -4.15
N THR A 96 -19.83 -28.18 -4.24
CA THR A 96 -19.39 -27.54 -5.48
C THR A 96 -18.09 -28.17 -5.96
N PRO A 97 -18.03 -28.68 -7.22
CA PRO A 97 -16.88 -29.42 -7.72
C PRO A 97 -15.58 -28.61 -7.63
N GLY A 98 -14.51 -29.26 -7.19
CA GLY A 98 -13.17 -28.70 -7.06
C GLY A 98 -12.91 -27.89 -5.79
N LEU A 99 -13.90 -27.73 -4.89
CA LEU A 99 -13.64 -27.19 -3.58
C LEU A 99 -12.91 -28.22 -2.70
N LEU A 100 -12.02 -27.74 -1.84
CA LEU A 100 -11.42 -28.54 -0.80
C LEU A 100 -12.49 -28.85 0.27
N PRO A 101 -12.63 -30.13 0.70
CA PRO A 101 -13.57 -30.49 1.74
C PRO A 101 -13.37 -29.64 3.00
N GLY A 102 -14.44 -29.01 3.48
CA GLY A 102 -14.43 -28.18 4.67
C GLY A 102 -13.75 -26.80 4.51
N GLN A 103 -13.35 -26.41 3.31
CA GLN A 103 -12.79 -25.11 3.03
C GLN A 103 -13.73 -24.25 2.17
N PRO A 104 -13.80 -22.93 2.42
CA PRO A 104 -14.49 -22.02 1.54
C PRO A 104 -13.77 -21.86 0.20
N PRO A 105 -14.41 -21.25 -0.82
CA PRO A 105 -13.76 -20.93 -2.09
C PRO A 105 -12.52 -20.06 -1.92
N PRO A 106 -11.46 -20.28 -2.71
CA PRO A 106 -10.23 -19.50 -2.61
C PRO A 106 -10.41 -18.10 -3.20
N GLU A 107 -10.16 -17.06 -2.42
CA GLU A 107 -10.08 -15.67 -2.91
C GLU A 107 -8.66 -15.36 -3.44
N ALA A 108 -8.32 -15.87 -4.61
CA ALA A 108 -6.99 -15.79 -5.19
C ALA A 108 -6.68 -14.43 -5.83
N THR A 109 -6.76 -13.34 -5.05
CA THR A 109 -6.56 -11.96 -5.52
C THR A 109 -5.09 -11.51 -5.57
N TYR A 110 -4.19 -12.28 -4.96
CA TYR A 110 -2.75 -12.00 -4.98
C TYR A 110 -2.06 -12.74 -6.14
N PRO A 111 -0.96 -12.19 -6.70
CA PRO A 111 -0.25 -12.83 -7.82
C PRO A 111 0.40 -14.17 -7.43
N PRO A 112 0.66 -15.05 -8.40
CA PRO A 112 1.27 -16.37 -8.14
C PRO A 112 2.60 -16.32 -7.37
N SER A 113 3.44 -15.30 -7.63
CA SER A 113 4.69 -15.07 -6.87
C SER A 113 4.48 -14.90 -5.37
N THR A 114 3.35 -14.35 -4.96
CA THR A 114 2.99 -14.19 -3.55
C THR A 114 2.71 -15.55 -2.90
N MET A 115 2.17 -16.52 -3.62
CA MET A 115 1.93 -17.87 -3.09
C MET A 115 3.24 -18.54 -2.66
N SER A 116 4.32 -18.35 -3.41
CA SER A 116 5.65 -18.84 -3.04
C SER A 116 6.19 -18.25 -1.74
N MET A 117 5.74 -17.05 -1.37
CA MET A 117 6.11 -16.43 -0.10
C MET A 117 5.17 -16.88 1.04
N LEU A 118 3.87 -17.02 0.75
CA LEU A 118 2.86 -17.28 1.76
C LEU A 118 2.74 -18.78 2.12
N VAL A 119 2.83 -19.68 1.13
CA VAL A 119 2.71 -21.13 1.42
C VAL A 119 3.75 -21.60 2.44
N PRO A 120 5.07 -21.31 2.32
CA PRO A 120 6.04 -21.75 3.31
C PRO A 120 5.95 -21.04 4.65
N THR A 121 5.24 -19.90 4.73
CA THR A 121 5.11 -19.12 5.97
C THR A 121 3.78 -19.41 6.69
N ILE A 122 2.66 -19.02 6.10
CA ILE A 122 1.34 -19.18 6.73
C ILE A 122 0.61 -20.46 6.32
N GLY A 123 0.91 -21.01 5.14
CA GLY A 123 0.20 -22.18 4.63
C GLY A 123 0.34 -23.45 5.48
N PHE A 124 1.40 -23.56 6.29
CA PHE A 124 1.60 -24.66 7.24
C PHE A 124 1.13 -24.38 8.64
N LEU A 125 0.66 -23.15 8.92
CA LEU A 125 0.11 -22.84 10.24
C LEU A 125 -1.24 -23.51 10.43
N PRO A 126 -1.51 -24.11 11.60
CA PRO A 126 -2.87 -24.44 12.00
C PRO A 126 -3.75 -23.19 12.02
N GLU A 127 -5.00 -23.29 11.57
CA GLU A 127 -5.91 -22.16 11.46
C GLU A 127 -6.01 -21.34 12.77
N ARG A 128 -6.05 -21.98 13.90
CA ARG A 128 -6.09 -21.32 15.24
C ARG A 128 -4.91 -20.39 15.52
N TRP A 129 -3.75 -20.62 14.89
CA TRP A 129 -2.55 -19.81 15.08
C TRP A 129 -2.37 -18.72 14.01
N LEU A 130 -3.14 -18.80 12.93
CA LEU A 130 -2.99 -17.91 11.79
C LEU A 130 -3.12 -16.44 12.19
N LEU A 131 -4.26 -16.06 12.77
CA LEU A 131 -4.53 -14.67 13.14
C LEU A 131 -3.57 -14.14 14.20
N PRO A 132 -3.27 -14.86 15.30
CA PRO A 132 -2.26 -14.46 16.28
C PRO A 132 -0.88 -14.21 15.64
N VAL A 133 -0.40 -15.15 14.84
CA VAL A 133 0.93 -15.05 14.20
C VAL A 133 0.96 -13.88 13.21
N TYR A 134 -0.05 -13.78 12.35
CA TYR A 134 -0.08 -12.75 11.31
C TYR A 134 -0.24 -11.34 11.90
N THR A 135 -1.11 -11.18 12.90
CA THR A 135 -1.28 -9.89 13.58
C THR A 135 -0.01 -9.48 14.32
N THR A 136 0.64 -10.43 15.00
CA THR A 136 1.93 -10.17 15.68
C THR A 136 3.00 -9.76 14.66
N ALA A 137 3.10 -10.45 13.53
CA ALA A 137 4.01 -10.07 12.45
C ALA A 137 3.73 -8.65 11.93
N ASN A 138 2.45 -8.30 11.71
CA ASN A 138 2.06 -6.94 11.31
C ASN A 138 2.45 -5.88 12.35
N LEU A 139 2.33 -6.16 13.65
CA LEU A 139 2.78 -5.25 14.71
C LEU A 139 4.29 -5.06 14.69
N VAL A 140 5.06 -6.14 14.47
CA VAL A 140 6.52 -6.07 14.31
C VAL A 140 6.88 -5.22 13.08
N TRP A 141 6.25 -5.47 11.92
CA TRP A 141 6.47 -4.69 10.72
C TRP A 141 6.08 -3.23 10.89
N LEU A 142 4.98 -2.95 11.61
CA LEU A 142 4.56 -1.60 11.96
C LEU A 142 5.62 -0.88 12.81
N ALA A 143 6.13 -1.53 13.85
CA ALA A 143 7.17 -0.96 14.70
C ALA A 143 8.45 -0.65 13.91
N LEU A 144 8.86 -1.57 13.02
CA LEU A 144 10.02 -1.37 12.15
C LEU A 144 9.79 -0.20 11.16
N LEU A 145 8.62 -0.14 10.53
CA LEU A 145 8.26 0.94 9.61
C LEU A 145 8.28 2.30 10.33
N LEU A 146 7.59 2.41 11.44
CA LEU A 146 7.55 3.65 12.22
C LEU A 146 8.93 4.04 12.73
N GLY A 147 9.75 3.07 13.15
CA GLY A 147 11.14 3.32 13.53
C GLY A 147 12.00 3.88 12.38
N GLN A 148 11.83 3.37 11.15
CA GLN A 148 12.53 3.90 9.98
C GLN A 148 12.04 5.29 9.59
N LEU A 149 10.73 5.52 9.60
CA LEU A 149 10.13 6.81 9.28
C LEU A 149 10.49 7.87 10.34
N ALA A 150 10.52 7.50 11.61
CA ALA A 150 10.92 8.41 12.68
C ALA A 150 12.42 8.83 12.58
N ARG A 151 13.29 7.92 12.19
CA ARG A 151 14.72 8.26 11.91
C ARG A 151 14.83 9.22 10.72
N TRP A 152 14.06 8.96 9.67
CA TRP A 152 13.99 9.88 8.53
C TRP A 152 13.48 11.26 8.96
N PHE A 153 12.40 11.33 9.73
CA PHE A 153 11.82 12.56 10.23
C PHE A 153 12.80 13.38 11.09
N GLN A 154 13.61 12.71 11.94
CA GLN A 154 14.67 13.36 12.70
C GLN A 154 15.74 13.98 11.77
N GLY A 155 16.13 13.25 10.72
CA GLY A 155 17.07 13.77 9.72
C GLY A 155 16.53 14.99 8.99
N GLU A 156 15.25 14.97 8.59
CA GLU A 156 14.57 16.09 7.94
C GLU A 156 14.52 17.35 8.80
N THR A 157 14.13 17.17 10.05
CA THR A 157 13.97 18.30 10.97
C THR A 157 15.29 18.81 11.50
N ARG A 158 16.40 18.09 11.25
CA ARG A 158 17.72 18.33 11.85
C ARG A 158 17.65 18.49 13.40
N ARG A 159 16.66 17.89 14.00
CA ARG A 159 16.40 17.94 15.44
C ARG A 159 16.50 16.53 16.02
N PRO A 160 17.70 16.06 16.37
CA PRO A 160 17.85 14.79 17.07
C PRO A 160 17.21 14.95 18.45
N GLY A 161 16.45 13.95 18.86
CA GLY A 161 15.86 13.94 20.19
C GLY A 161 14.69 12.98 20.31
N ARG A 162 14.54 12.43 21.51
CA ARG A 162 13.48 11.45 21.80
C ARG A 162 12.07 11.99 21.54
N ALA A 163 11.83 13.27 21.87
CA ALA A 163 10.52 13.90 21.67
C ALA A 163 10.13 13.98 20.19
N VAL A 164 11.08 14.31 19.30
CA VAL A 164 10.86 14.38 17.84
C VAL A 164 10.59 12.98 17.28
N TRP A 165 11.34 11.98 17.75
CA TRP A 165 11.12 10.58 17.38
C TRP A 165 9.72 10.10 17.81
N LEU A 166 9.33 10.38 19.07
CA LEU A 166 8.02 10.01 19.58
C LEU A 166 6.88 10.74 18.83
N ALA A 167 7.07 11.99 18.42
CA ALA A 167 6.09 12.72 17.62
C ALA A 167 5.88 12.06 16.24
N ALA A 168 6.95 11.62 15.59
CA ALA A 168 6.84 10.88 14.33
C ALA A 168 6.10 9.55 14.51
N VAL A 169 6.40 8.81 15.57
CA VAL A 169 5.70 7.56 15.91
C VAL A 169 4.21 7.83 16.17
N ALA A 170 3.89 8.87 16.95
CA ALA A 170 2.51 9.24 17.25
C ALA A 170 1.72 9.58 15.96
N LEU A 171 2.29 10.40 15.07
CA LEU A 171 1.67 10.74 13.79
C LEU A 171 1.41 9.49 12.93
N GLY A 172 2.37 8.56 12.90
CA GLY A 172 2.19 7.31 12.17
C GLY A 172 1.12 6.42 12.79
N LEU A 173 1.09 6.27 14.12
CA LEU A 173 0.07 5.47 14.81
C LEU A 173 -1.34 6.07 14.66
N LEU A 174 -1.45 7.37 14.54
CA LEU A 174 -2.73 8.06 14.30
C LEU A 174 -3.18 8.03 12.84
N TRP A 175 -2.37 7.47 11.92
CA TRP A 175 -2.76 7.33 10.51
C TRP A 175 -3.77 6.18 10.34
N PRO A 176 -5.07 6.46 10.06
CA PRO A 176 -6.12 5.45 10.09
C PRO A 176 -5.87 4.24 9.19
N PRO A 177 -5.35 4.40 7.96
CA PRO A 177 -5.11 3.25 7.09
C PRO A 177 -4.15 2.20 7.66
N LEU A 178 -3.14 2.58 8.45
CA LEU A 178 -2.27 1.61 9.12
C LEU A 178 -3.03 0.74 10.11
N GLN A 179 -4.00 1.31 10.79
CA GLN A 179 -4.85 0.57 11.74
C GLN A 179 -5.73 -0.46 11.01
N TYR A 180 -6.17 -0.14 9.79
CA TYR A 180 -6.92 -1.09 8.95
C TYR A 180 -6.05 -2.25 8.48
N VAL A 181 -4.79 -2.01 8.13
CA VAL A 181 -3.86 -3.09 7.76
C VAL A 181 -3.69 -4.07 8.92
N VAL A 182 -3.51 -3.56 10.14
CA VAL A 182 -3.40 -4.40 11.35
C VAL A 182 -4.69 -5.16 11.61
N LYS A 183 -5.85 -4.47 11.58
CA LYS A 183 -7.17 -5.06 11.81
C LYS A 183 -7.54 -6.16 10.82
N ASN A 184 -7.22 -5.94 9.54
CA ASN A 184 -7.63 -6.84 8.45
C ASN A 184 -6.59 -7.93 8.14
N GLY A 185 -5.44 -7.95 8.83
CA GLY A 185 -4.38 -8.92 8.55
C GLY A 185 -3.85 -8.81 7.12
N GLN A 186 -3.53 -7.58 6.68
CA GLN A 186 -3.06 -7.31 5.33
C GLN A 186 -1.53 -7.29 5.25
N ALA A 187 -0.96 -7.68 4.10
CA ALA A 187 0.46 -7.59 3.82
C ALA A 187 0.94 -6.14 3.48
N GLY A 188 0.08 -5.13 3.62
CA GLY A 188 0.39 -3.75 3.22
C GLY A 188 1.58 -3.16 3.96
N ILE A 189 1.68 -3.35 5.29
CA ILE A 189 2.78 -2.76 6.09
C ILE A 189 4.14 -3.32 5.67
N VAL A 190 4.27 -4.62 5.48
CA VAL A 190 5.53 -5.23 5.03
C VAL A 190 5.89 -4.78 3.61
N SER A 191 4.89 -4.65 2.72
CA SER A 191 5.10 -4.13 1.37
C SER A 191 5.66 -2.70 1.39
N ILE A 192 5.06 -1.80 2.19
CA ILE A 192 5.53 -0.41 2.34
C ILE A 192 6.94 -0.35 2.94
N LEU A 193 7.19 -1.10 4.00
CA LEU A 193 8.51 -1.15 4.66
C LEU A 193 9.58 -1.62 3.67
N CYS A 194 9.32 -2.70 2.96
CA CYS A 194 10.26 -3.24 1.98
C CYS A 194 10.50 -2.27 0.83
N ALA A 195 9.45 -1.64 0.28
CA ALA A 195 9.58 -0.62 -0.77
C ALA A 195 10.38 0.60 -0.28
N TRP A 196 10.09 1.10 0.92
CA TRP A 196 10.83 2.20 1.55
C TRP A 196 12.33 1.87 1.71
N LEU A 197 12.64 0.71 2.24
CA LEU A 197 14.01 0.26 2.44
C LEU A 197 14.72 0.00 1.11
N ALA A 198 14.02 -0.57 0.11
CA ALA A 198 14.55 -0.84 -1.21
C ALA A 198 15.01 0.46 -1.88
N VAL A 199 14.11 1.44 -1.98
CA VAL A 199 14.40 2.73 -2.63
C VAL A 199 15.59 3.45 -1.97
N ARG A 200 15.73 3.36 -0.64
CA ARG A 200 16.85 3.97 0.10
C ARG A 200 18.17 3.22 0.01
N ARG A 201 18.14 1.95 -0.39
CA ARG A 201 19.34 1.09 -0.49
C ARG A 201 19.84 0.90 -1.91
N CYS A 202 19.12 1.36 -2.92
CA CYS A 202 19.49 1.15 -4.32
C CYS A 202 20.94 1.55 -4.64
N ASP A 203 21.44 2.65 -4.07
CA ASP A 203 22.80 3.14 -4.30
C ASP A 203 23.87 2.35 -3.53
N ARG A 204 23.54 1.82 -2.34
CA ARG A 204 24.53 1.25 -1.41
C ARG A 204 24.59 -0.27 -1.42
N ALA A 205 23.45 -0.91 -1.67
CA ALA A 205 23.30 -2.35 -1.65
C ALA A 205 22.26 -2.79 -2.70
N PRO A 206 22.59 -2.68 -4.02
CA PRO A 206 21.60 -2.81 -5.09
C PRO A 206 20.96 -4.21 -5.15
N VAL A 207 21.70 -5.29 -4.89
CA VAL A 207 21.13 -6.65 -4.85
C VAL A 207 20.16 -6.80 -3.69
N ALA A 208 20.53 -6.33 -2.48
CA ALA A 208 19.62 -6.34 -1.32
C ALA A 208 18.38 -5.47 -1.56
N ALA A 209 18.52 -4.35 -2.25
CA ALA A 209 17.39 -3.52 -2.69
C ALA A 209 16.47 -4.29 -3.64
N GLY A 210 17.01 -5.07 -4.54
CA GLY A 210 16.23 -5.93 -5.44
C GLY A 210 15.41 -7.00 -4.68
N PHE A 211 16.00 -7.67 -3.71
CA PHE A 211 15.25 -8.59 -2.84
C PHE A 211 14.20 -7.91 -1.98
N LEU A 212 14.46 -6.69 -1.51
CA LEU A 212 13.45 -5.89 -0.81
C LEU A 212 12.31 -5.47 -1.75
N PHE A 213 12.59 -5.09 -2.99
CA PHE A 213 11.54 -4.86 -4.00
C PHE A 213 10.74 -6.13 -4.28
N LEU A 214 11.41 -7.28 -4.40
CA LEU A 214 10.74 -8.56 -4.57
C LEU A 214 9.79 -8.85 -3.41
N ALA A 215 10.24 -8.65 -2.17
CA ALA A 215 9.39 -8.78 -0.98
C ALA A 215 8.24 -7.76 -0.96
N ALA A 216 8.47 -6.54 -1.44
CA ALA A 216 7.42 -5.52 -1.56
C ALA A 216 6.33 -5.92 -2.56
N LEU A 217 6.67 -6.69 -3.59
CA LEU A 217 5.72 -7.21 -4.57
C LEU A 217 4.77 -8.29 -4.01
N ILE A 218 4.85 -8.62 -2.72
CA ILE A 218 3.77 -9.37 -2.05
C ILE A 218 2.42 -8.64 -2.24
N LYS A 219 2.45 -7.31 -2.38
CA LYS A 219 1.29 -6.49 -2.76
C LYS A 219 1.66 -5.52 -3.91
N PRO A 220 1.64 -5.99 -5.18
CA PRO A 220 2.12 -5.20 -6.32
C PRO A 220 1.43 -3.86 -6.48
N SER A 221 0.13 -3.79 -6.17
CA SER A 221 -0.66 -2.55 -6.20
C SER A 221 -0.06 -1.43 -5.34
N MET A 222 0.72 -1.77 -4.32
CA MET A 222 1.35 -0.80 -3.42
C MET A 222 2.83 -0.55 -3.74
N ALA A 223 3.49 -1.42 -4.52
CA ALA A 223 4.94 -1.40 -4.65
C ALA A 223 5.45 -1.07 -6.06
N LEU A 224 4.66 -1.36 -7.10
CA LEU A 224 5.18 -1.42 -8.48
C LEU A 224 5.74 -0.07 -8.97
N LEU A 225 5.08 1.05 -8.65
CA LEU A 225 5.56 2.36 -9.11
C LEU A 225 6.91 2.80 -8.51
N PHE A 226 7.32 2.23 -7.37
CA PHE A 226 8.61 2.60 -6.79
C PHE A 226 9.81 2.11 -7.58
N PHE A 227 9.63 1.16 -8.51
CA PHE A 227 10.66 0.78 -9.48
C PHE A 227 11.06 1.92 -10.42
N ILE A 228 10.23 2.95 -10.55
CA ILE A 228 10.59 4.17 -11.29
C ILE A 228 11.85 4.81 -10.69
N VAL A 229 12.05 4.78 -9.38
CA VAL A 229 13.21 5.43 -8.74
C VAL A 229 14.54 4.83 -9.23
N PRO A 230 14.82 3.53 -9.09
CA PRO A 230 16.04 2.95 -9.65
C PRO A 230 16.10 3.06 -11.19
N LEU A 231 14.97 2.94 -11.88
CA LEU A 231 14.90 3.04 -13.33
C LEU A 231 15.43 4.41 -13.83
N VAL A 232 14.89 5.51 -13.30
CA VAL A 232 15.29 6.87 -13.75
C VAL A 232 16.70 7.26 -13.31
N ARG A 233 17.27 6.55 -12.36
CA ARG A 233 18.66 6.69 -11.91
C ARG A 233 19.64 5.77 -12.62
N GLY A 234 19.17 4.94 -13.55
CA GLY A 234 19.98 3.96 -14.26
C GLY A 234 20.51 2.81 -13.40
N GLN A 235 19.84 2.52 -12.29
CA GLN A 235 20.22 1.47 -11.35
C GLN A 235 19.53 0.16 -11.72
N TRP A 236 20.08 -0.59 -12.63
CA TRP A 236 19.45 -1.78 -13.21
C TRP A 236 19.50 -3.01 -12.30
N THR A 237 20.53 -3.13 -11.46
CA THR A 237 20.69 -4.31 -10.58
C THR A 237 19.49 -4.59 -9.69
N PRO A 238 18.90 -3.62 -8.95
CA PRO A 238 17.69 -3.88 -8.17
C PRO A 238 16.51 -4.35 -9.02
N ILE A 239 16.38 -3.79 -10.22
CA ILE A 239 15.29 -4.13 -11.15
C ILE A 239 15.42 -5.57 -11.62
N TRP A 240 16.60 -5.94 -12.13
CA TRP A 240 16.83 -7.29 -12.61
C TRP A 240 16.76 -8.33 -11.50
N THR A 241 17.30 -8.03 -10.31
CA THR A 241 17.19 -8.94 -9.15
C THR A 241 15.73 -9.20 -8.79
N ALA A 242 14.90 -8.15 -8.72
CA ALA A 242 13.48 -8.31 -8.43
C ALA A 242 12.73 -9.01 -9.56
N PHE A 243 13.05 -8.73 -10.83
CA PHE A 243 12.43 -9.34 -11.99
C PHE A 243 12.71 -10.84 -12.06
N PHE A 244 13.99 -11.24 -12.02
CA PHE A 244 14.34 -12.67 -12.06
C PHE A 244 13.87 -13.42 -10.83
N GLY A 245 13.96 -12.78 -9.63
CA GLY A 245 13.36 -13.33 -8.42
C GLY A 245 11.85 -13.55 -8.55
N GLY A 246 11.14 -12.60 -9.15
CA GLY A 246 9.71 -12.67 -9.42
C GLY A 246 9.36 -13.82 -10.41
N LEU A 247 10.17 -14.02 -11.45
CA LEU A 247 10.01 -15.15 -12.37
C LEU A 247 10.16 -16.47 -11.62
N VAL A 248 11.20 -16.61 -10.80
CA VAL A 248 11.42 -17.83 -10.00
C VAL A 248 10.24 -18.06 -9.05
N LEU A 249 9.82 -17.03 -8.30
CA LEU A 249 8.69 -17.15 -7.37
C LEU A 249 7.35 -17.42 -8.07
N THR A 250 7.19 -17.04 -9.34
CA THR A 250 6.01 -17.40 -10.14
C THR A 250 6.10 -18.83 -10.69
N ALA A 251 7.29 -19.27 -11.07
CA ALA A 251 7.50 -20.61 -11.59
C ALA A 251 7.31 -21.70 -10.52
N LEU A 252 7.68 -21.43 -9.26
CA LEU A 252 7.56 -22.42 -8.19
C LEU A 252 6.13 -22.95 -7.99
N PRO A 253 5.09 -22.12 -7.77
CA PRO A 253 3.73 -22.61 -7.64
C PRO A 253 3.19 -23.19 -8.94
N ALA A 254 3.63 -22.71 -10.10
CA ALA A 254 3.25 -23.25 -11.38
C ALA A 254 3.73 -24.70 -11.54
N LEU A 255 4.99 -24.95 -11.28
CA LEU A 255 5.57 -26.31 -11.30
C LEU A 255 4.89 -27.23 -10.27
N TRP A 256 4.59 -26.70 -9.08
CA TRP A 256 3.91 -27.47 -8.02
C TRP A 256 2.49 -27.87 -8.42
N LEU A 257 1.77 -27.01 -9.12
CA LEU A 257 0.42 -27.23 -9.60
C LEU A 257 0.36 -27.99 -10.93
N GLY A 258 1.50 -28.21 -11.60
CA GLY A 258 1.56 -28.82 -12.93
C GLY A 258 1.11 -27.88 -14.05
N GLU A 259 1.19 -26.57 -13.81
CA GLU A 259 0.76 -25.54 -14.74
C GLU A 259 1.94 -24.76 -15.33
N TRP A 260 1.70 -24.04 -16.42
CA TRP A 260 2.67 -23.09 -16.94
C TRP A 260 2.60 -21.74 -16.21
N PRO A 261 3.74 -21.08 -15.88
CA PRO A 261 3.74 -19.81 -15.15
C PRO A 261 2.86 -18.71 -15.77
N TRP A 262 2.84 -18.62 -17.10
CA TRP A 262 2.01 -17.65 -17.80
C TRP A 262 0.50 -17.95 -17.72
N VAL A 263 0.12 -19.23 -17.58
CA VAL A 263 -1.28 -19.63 -17.39
C VAL A 263 -1.77 -19.12 -16.04
N LEU A 264 -1.01 -19.37 -14.97
CA LEU A 264 -1.36 -18.84 -13.63
C LEU A 264 -1.42 -17.32 -13.62
N LEU A 265 -0.47 -16.65 -14.29
CA LEU A 265 -0.43 -15.19 -14.37
C LEU A 265 -1.64 -14.66 -15.14
N ALA A 266 -2.02 -15.29 -16.26
CA ALA A 266 -3.19 -14.90 -17.04
C ALA A 266 -4.48 -15.09 -16.24
N GLN A 267 -4.62 -16.21 -15.54
CA GLN A 267 -5.77 -16.49 -14.67
C GLN A 267 -5.87 -15.46 -13.53
N TRP A 268 -4.75 -15.11 -12.90
CA TRP A 268 -4.72 -14.05 -11.89
C TRP A 268 -5.14 -12.69 -12.48
N MET A 269 -4.59 -12.30 -13.64
CA MET A 269 -4.97 -11.05 -14.29
C MET A 269 -6.46 -11.00 -14.67
N ASP A 270 -7.02 -12.13 -15.07
CA ASP A 270 -8.45 -12.22 -15.35
C ASP A 270 -9.29 -12.06 -14.07
N LEU A 271 -8.88 -12.70 -12.96
CA LEU A 271 -9.51 -12.48 -11.66
C LEU A 271 -9.47 -11.02 -11.20
N CYS A 272 -8.38 -10.32 -11.46
CA CYS A 272 -8.27 -8.89 -11.15
C CYS A 272 -9.37 -8.06 -11.83
N ARG A 273 -9.90 -8.49 -12.99
CA ARG A 273 -11.00 -7.81 -13.67
C ARG A 273 -12.32 -7.87 -12.89
N TYR A 274 -12.52 -8.89 -12.05
CA TYR A 274 -13.70 -8.99 -11.19
C TYR A 274 -13.57 -8.13 -9.92
N VAL A 275 -12.34 -7.87 -9.47
CA VAL A 275 -12.06 -7.20 -8.19
C VAL A 275 -11.83 -5.68 -8.35
N LEU A 276 -11.81 -5.14 -9.56
CA LEU A 276 -11.35 -3.79 -9.93
C LEU A 276 -12.22 -2.61 -9.46
N LEU A 277 -12.98 -2.74 -8.37
CA LEU A 277 -13.89 -1.69 -7.89
C LEU A 277 -13.54 -1.27 -6.46
N GLY A 278 -12.49 -0.48 -6.32
CA GLY A 278 -12.12 0.17 -5.08
C GLY A 278 -12.75 1.56 -4.92
N ALA A 279 -13.00 1.96 -3.69
CA ALA A 279 -13.34 3.33 -3.35
C ALA A 279 -12.09 4.21 -3.35
N PHE A 280 -12.24 5.50 -3.70
CA PHE A 280 -11.19 6.53 -3.61
C PHE A 280 -10.07 6.50 -4.66
N THR A 281 -10.27 5.92 -5.83
CA THR A 281 -9.25 5.87 -6.88
C THR A 281 -9.71 6.54 -8.16
N VAL A 282 -8.76 6.75 -9.09
CA VAL A 282 -9.08 7.18 -10.46
C VAL A 282 -10.06 6.21 -11.12
N GLN A 283 -10.00 4.92 -10.78
CA GLN A 283 -10.93 3.92 -11.29
C GLN A 283 -12.41 4.24 -10.95
N GLU A 284 -12.66 4.80 -9.76
CA GLU A 284 -14.02 5.22 -9.40
C GLU A 284 -14.50 6.38 -10.27
N ILE A 285 -13.62 7.32 -10.59
CA ILE A 285 -13.93 8.43 -11.51
C ILE A 285 -14.16 7.88 -12.92
N LEU A 286 -13.28 6.99 -13.39
CA LEU A 286 -13.42 6.34 -14.69
C LEU A 286 -14.72 5.54 -14.80
N ASN A 287 -15.13 4.90 -13.71
CA ASN A 287 -16.37 4.18 -13.60
C ASN A 287 -17.58 5.13 -13.69
N ALA A 288 -17.56 6.23 -12.94
CA ALA A 288 -18.62 7.25 -12.99
C ALA A 288 -18.76 7.87 -14.39
N LEU A 289 -17.67 7.95 -15.16
CA LEU A 289 -17.66 8.43 -16.54
C LEU A 289 -17.97 7.32 -17.58
N GLY A 290 -18.18 6.07 -17.16
CA GLY A 290 -18.34 4.95 -18.06
C GLY A 290 -17.09 4.58 -18.87
N TRP A 291 -15.91 5.03 -18.44
CA TRP A 291 -14.63 4.81 -19.13
C TRP A 291 -13.82 3.64 -18.56
N GLU A 292 -14.29 3.04 -17.50
CA GLU A 292 -13.65 1.87 -16.89
C GLU A 292 -13.56 0.72 -17.90
N ASN A 293 -12.42 0.05 -17.95
CA ASN A 293 -12.11 -1.05 -18.88
C ASN A 293 -12.29 -0.72 -20.36
N THR A 294 -12.31 0.54 -20.71
CA THR A 294 -12.27 1.04 -22.09
C THR A 294 -10.85 1.46 -22.45
N GLY A 295 -10.59 1.64 -23.74
CA GLY A 295 -9.34 2.25 -24.20
C GLY A 295 -9.10 3.65 -23.61
N ARG A 296 -10.18 4.41 -23.31
CA ARG A 296 -10.09 5.74 -22.67
C ARG A 296 -9.61 5.61 -21.23
N GLY A 297 -10.14 4.66 -20.45
CA GLY A 297 -9.69 4.42 -19.08
C GLY A 297 -8.23 3.98 -19.03
N LEU A 298 -7.83 3.08 -19.91
CA LEU A 298 -6.43 2.68 -20.05
C LEU A 298 -5.53 3.86 -20.41
N ALA A 299 -5.96 4.71 -21.36
CA ALA A 299 -5.20 5.90 -21.75
C ALA A 299 -5.00 6.87 -20.58
N VAL A 300 -6.01 7.08 -19.72
CA VAL A 300 -5.89 7.91 -18.50
C VAL A 300 -4.88 7.31 -17.53
N VAL A 301 -4.94 6.01 -17.26
CA VAL A 301 -3.99 5.33 -16.35
C VAL A 301 -2.57 5.41 -16.91
N LEU A 302 -2.36 5.10 -18.19
CA LEU A 302 -1.05 5.23 -18.84
C LEU A 302 -0.57 6.69 -18.88
N GLY A 303 -1.47 7.66 -19.05
CA GLY A 303 -1.17 9.08 -18.96
C GLY A 303 -0.64 9.49 -17.58
N ILE A 304 -1.26 9.00 -16.50
CA ILE A 304 -0.81 9.24 -15.11
C ILE A 304 0.57 8.62 -14.88
N TRP A 305 0.77 7.38 -15.34
CA TRP A 305 2.07 6.71 -15.26
C TRP A 305 3.15 7.43 -16.06
N GLY A 306 2.83 7.81 -17.30
CA GLY A 306 3.71 8.56 -18.16
C GLY A 306 4.10 9.91 -17.55
N ALA A 307 3.13 10.64 -16.99
CA ALA A 307 3.37 11.89 -16.29
C ALA A 307 4.26 11.70 -15.04
N ALA A 308 3.99 10.67 -14.24
CA ALA A 308 4.80 10.34 -13.08
C ALA A 308 6.24 9.97 -13.47
N LEU A 309 6.40 9.15 -14.51
CA LEU A 309 7.70 8.76 -15.04
C LEU A 309 8.46 10.00 -15.59
N ALA A 310 7.81 10.80 -16.43
CA ALA A 310 8.41 12.01 -17.01
C ALA A 310 8.86 13.00 -15.92
N TRP A 311 8.03 13.17 -14.87
CA TRP A 311 8.39 13.98 -13.71
C TRP A 311 9.62 13.44 -12.98
N CYS A 312 9.64 12.12 -12.71
CA CYS A 312 10.79 11.49 -12.08
C CYS A 312 12.06 11.52 -12.93
N VAL A 313 11.97 11.36 -14.26
CA VAL A 313 13.11 11.53 -15.18
C VAL A 313 13.65 12.96 -15.12
N ARG A 314 12.75 13.95 -15.20
CA ARG A 314 13.12 15.38 -15.16
C ARG A 314 13.82 15.76 -13.85
N TYR A 315 13.40 15.13 -12.74
CA TYR A 315 13.89 15.42 -11.40
C TYR A 315 14.60 14.23 -10.74
N ARG A 316 15.29 13.40 -11.52
CA ARG A 316 15.91 12.14 -11.06
C ARG A 316 16.92 12.29 -9.91
N ARG A 317 17.51 13.48 -9.74
CA ARG A 317 18.43 13.82 -8.65
C ARG A 317 17.71 14.33 -7.39
N ALA A 318 16.40 14.44 -7.42
CA ALA A 318 15.65 14.82 -6.25
C ALA A 318 15.85 13.78 -5.13
N ARG A 319 15.60 14.21 -3.91
CA ARG A 319 15.74 13.34 -2.73
C ARG A 319 14.84 12.12 -2.86
N THR A 320 15.38 11.00 -2.46
CA THR A 320 14.71 9.69 -2.55
C THR A 320 13.33 9.69 -1.87
N GLU A 321 13.24 10.32 -0.72
CA GLU A 321 12.01 10.41 0.07
C GLU A 321 10.95 11.29 -0.59
N ALA A 322 11.36 12.36 -1.29
CA ALA A 322 10.44 13.20 -2.05
C ALA A 322 9.86 12.43 -3.26
N LEU A 323 10.72 11.68 -3.97
CA LEU A 323 10.26 10.80 -5.05
C LEU A 323 9.34 9.70 -4.51
N PHE A 324 9.66 9.11 -3.36
CA PHE A 324 8.80 8.11 -2.73
C PHE A 324 7.42 8.68 -2.40
N ALA A 325 7.36 9.84 -1.75
CA ALA A 325 6.09 10.49 -1.40
C ALA A 325 5.24 10.83 -2.63
N PHE A 326 5.86 11.34 -3.69
CA PHE A 326 5.22 11.63 -4.96
C PHE A 326 4.66 10.36 -5.64
N LEU A 327 5.47 9.31 -5.69
CA LEU A 327 5.07 8.03 -6.29
C LEU A 327 4.04 7.28 -5.44
N ALA A 328 4.04 7.44 -4.12
CA ALA A 328 3.02 6.88 -3.25
C ALA A 328 1.61 7.39 -3.63
N LEU A 329 1.49 8.68 -3.96
CA LEU A 329 0.23 9.26 -4.44
C LEU A 329 -0.10 8.81 -5.87
N ALA A 330 0.89 8.80 -6.77
CA ALA A 330 0.70 8.30 -8.13
C ALA A 330 0.26 6.82 -8.14
N ASN A 331 0.74 6.05 -7.17
CA ASN A 331 0.41 4.62 -7.04
C ASN A 331 -1.09 4.40 -6.76
N LEU A 332 -1.77 5.33 -6.10
CA LEU A 332 -3.21 5.24 -5.87
C LEU A 332 -4.04 5.47 -7.15
N ALA A 333 -3.44 5.93 -8.23
CA ALA A 333 -4.16 6.33 -9.43
C ALA A 333 -4.33 5.20 -10.46
N TRP A 334 -3.54 4.13 -10.38
CA TRP A 334 -3.48 3.16 -11.50
C TRP A 334 -4.26 1.87 -11.30
N THR A 335 -4.59 1.51 -10.07
CA THR A 335 -5.32 0.29 -9.78
C THR A 335 -6.31 0.50 -8.64
N TYR A 336 -7.08 -0.53 -8.38
CA TYR A 336 -7.98 -0.66 -7.26
C TYR A 336 -7.23 -0.50 -5.92
N HIS A 337 -7.80 0.32 -5.05
CA HIS A 337 -7.32 0.48 -3.69
C HIS A 337 -8.47 0.52 -2.69
N GLU A 338 -8.32 -0.21 -1.63
CA GLU A 338 -9.16 -0.09 -0.45
C GLU A 338 -8.55 0.85 0.58
N ARG A 339 -9.30 1.18 1.63
CA ARG A 339 -8.86 2.12 2.68
C ARG A 339 -7.52 1.76 3.31
N HIS A 340 -7.24 0.48 3.48
CA HIS A 340 -5.98 0.01 4.04
C HIS A 340 -4.77 0.26 3.11
N ASP A 341 -4.96 0.39 1.81
CA ASP A 341 -3.87 0.68 0.88
C ASP A 341 -3.34 2.10 1.02
N PHE A 342 -4.16 3.02 1.54
CA PHE A 342 -3.73 4.37 1.90
C PHE A 342 -2.73 4.40 3.07
N ALA A 343 -2.44 3.26 3.69
CA ALA A 343 -1.30 3.12 4.61
C ALA A 343 0.03 3.55 3.96
N LEU A 344 0.14 3.38 2.62
CA LEU A 344 1.26 3.85 1.82
C LEU A 344 1.55 5.34 2.00
N LEU A 345 0.54 6.13 2.25
CA LEU A 345 0.66 7.59 2.40
C LEU A 345 1.13 8.03 3.78
N VAL A 346 1.47 7.13 4.71
CA VAL A 346 1.97 7.48 6.05
C VAL A 346 3.20 8.41 6.02
N VAL A 347 3.97 8.36 4.95
CA VAL A 347 5.11 9.25 4.72
C VAL A 347 4.71 10.72 4.57
N LEU A 348 3.49 11.01 4.09
CA LEU A 348 3.02 12.37 3.83
C LEU A 348 2.80 13.19 5.08
N PRO A 349 2.00 12.76 6.09
CA PRO A 349 1.81 13.53 7.30
C PRO A 349 3.14 13.79 8.03
N LEU A 350 4.08 12.83 7.97
CA LEU A 350 5.42 13.01 8.52
C LEU A 350 6.22 14.06 7.74
N GLY A 351 6.23 13.99 6.41
CA GLY A 351 6.93 14.95 5.55
C GLY A 351 6.39 16.38 5.74
N PHE A 352 5.07 16.54 5.71
CA PHE A 352 4.46 17.85 5.91
C PHE A 352 4.65 18.39 7.33
N ALA A 353 4.63 17.52 8.35
CA ALA A 353 4.99 17.91 9.71
C ALA A 353 6.44 18.40 9.81
N ALA A 354 7.37 17.76 9.12
CA ALA A 354 8.75 18.24 9.06
C ALA A 354 8.85 19.63 8.41
N TRP A 355 8.07 19.90 7.36
CA TRP A 355 8.06 21.20 6.69
C TRP A 355 7.47 22.31 7.55
N THR A 356 6.52 22.03 8.47
CA THR A 356 6.01 23.05 9.39
C THR A 356 7.09 23.59 10.32
N LEU A 357 8.14 22.80 10.54
CA LEU A 357 9.29 23.18 11.37
C LEU A 357 10.35 23.99 10.62
N ASP A 358 10.27 24.03 9.27
CA ASP A 358 11.12 24.84 8.39
C ASP A 358 10.42 26.18 8.11
N PRO A 359 10.99 27.34 8.51
CA PRO A 359 10.37 28.64 8.27
C PRO A 359 9.99 28.91 6.80
N GLN A 360 10.80 28.44 5.85
CA GLN A 360 10.59 28.65 4.41
C GLN A 360 9.45 27.78 3.85
N ARG A 361 9.12 26.67 4.52
CA ARG A 361 8.13 25.68 4.05
C ARG A 361 6.92 25.61 4.96
N ARG A 362 6.88 26.36 6.07
CA ARG A 362 5.87 26.26 7.13
C ARG A 362 4.44 26.29 6.60
N VAL A 363 4.12 27.26 5.75
CA VAL A 363 2.76 27.41 5.20
C VAL A 363 2.37 26.18 4.36
N ARG A 364 3.26 25.74 3.48
CA ARG A 364 3.03 24.52 2.66
C ARG A 364 2.92 23.28 3.52
N GLY A 365 3.75 23.17 4.56
CA GLY A 365 3.69 22.07 5.52
C GLY A 365 2.36 22.04 6.26
N ALA A 366 1.91 23.17 6.79
CA ALA A 366 0.62 23.28 7.48
C ALA A 366 -0.56 22.95 6.58
N PHE A 367 -0.56 23.46 5.34
CA PHE A 367 -1.59 23.15 4.36
C PHE A 367 -1.59 21.66 3.99
N GLY A 368 -0.42 21.06 3.75
CA GLY A 368 -0.29 19.63 3.48
C GLY A 368 -0.77 18.75 4.65
N LEU A 369 -0.47 19.14 5.90
CA LEU A 369 -1.00 18.46 7.09
C LEU A 369 -2.53 18.55 7.18
N ALA A 370 -3.11 19.72 6.90
CA ALA A 370 -4.56 19.88 6.87
C ALA A 370 -5.21 18.96 5.82
N LEU A 371 -4.63 18.87 4.61
CA LEU A 371 -5.09 17.92 3.58
C LEU A 371 -4.94 16.47 4.02
N CYS A 372 -3.83 16.10 4.67
CA CYS A 372 -3.66 14.76 5.24
C CYS A 372 -4.70 14.46 6.33
N ALA A 373 -5.03 15.44 7.17
CA ALA A 373 -6.07 15.28 8.19
C ALA A 373 -7.46 15.07 7.56
N VAL A 374 -7.80 15.84 6.52
CA VAL A 374 -9.06 15.67 5.76
C VAL A 374 -9.11 14.28 5.10
N LEU A 375 -8.02 13.86 4.45
CA LEU A 375 -7.94 12.54 3.84
C LEU A 375 -8.03 11.43 4.90
N GLY A 376 -7.29 11.54 6.00
CA GLY A 376 -7.33 10.58 7.10
C GLY A 376 -8.73 10.46 7.72
N ALA A 377 -9.42 11.59 7.94
CA ALA A 377 -10.80 11.61 8.40
C ALA A 377 -11.72 10.89 7.41
N SER A 378 -11.61 11.16 6.11
CA SER A 378 -12.44 10.53 5.08
C SER A 378 -12.28 9.00 5.02
N LEU A 379 -11.14 8.48 5.49
CA LEU A 379 -10.82 7.07 5.53
C LEU A 379 -11.20 6.39 6.86
N ALA A 380 -11.51 7.16 7.91
CA ALA A 380 -11.84 6.60 9.22
C ALA A 380 -13.25 6.01 9.25
N ASP A 381 -13.41 4.86 9.95
CA ASP A 381 -14.69 4.14 10.06
C ASP A 381 -15.83 5.00 10.60
N VAL A 382 -15.51 5.93 11.51
CA VAL A 382 -16.51 6.78 12.16
C VAL A 382 -17.27 7.67 11.17
N PHE A 383 -16.64 8.01 10.03
CA PHE A 383 -17.25 8.81 8.98
C PHE A 383 -17.87 7.94 7.86
N TYR A 384 -17.91 6.61 8.04
CA TYR A 384 -18.50 5.71 7.05
C TYR A 384 -19.94 5.36 7.40
N VAL A 385 -20.77 6.40 7.49
CA VAL A 385 -22.22 6.26 7.58
C VAL A 385 -22.77 6.45 6.17
N PRO A 386 -23.32 5.39 5.52
CA PRO A 386 -23.60 5.40 4.08
C PRO A 386 -24.50 6.55 3.63
N ASP A 387 -25.54 6.87 4.37
CA ASP A 387 -26.61 7.74 3.96
C ASP A 387 -26.57 9.16 4.57
N ALA A 388 -25.56 9.46 5.37
CA ALA A 388 -25.44 10.77 6.00
C ALA A 388 -24.80 11.79 5.02
N PRO A 389 -25.47 12.91 4.67
CA PRO A 389 -24.92 13.90 3.74
C PRO A 389 -23.56 14.46 4.16
N TRP A 390 -23.35 14.68 5.45
CA TRP A 390 -22.07 15.14 5.98
C TRP A 390 -20.94 14.12 5.78
N ALA A 391 -21.24 12.81 5.89
CA ALA A 391 -20.26 11.76 5.67
C ALA A 391 -19.89 11.66 4.18
N GLN A 392 -20.83 11.91 3.28
CA GLN A 392 -20.56 12.04 1.85
C GLN A 392 -19.66 13.25 1.56
N ALA A 393 -19.94 14.40 2.17
CA ALA A 393 -19.12 15.60 2.02
C ALA A 393 -17.67 15.37 2.50
N VAL A 394 -17.46 14.70 3.64
CA VAL A 394 -16.12 14.33 4.15
C VAL A 394 -15.41 13.40 3.16
N ARG A 395 -16.09 12.41 2.58
CA ARG A 395 -15.50 11.51 1.57
C ARG A 395 -15.08 12.26 0.30
N TRP A 396 -15.92 13.18 -0.19
CA TRP A 396 -15.58 14.01 -1.34
C TRP A 396 -14.39 14.94 -1.05
N ALA A 397 -14.36 15.56 0.13
CA ALA A 397 -13.23 16.39 0.55
C ALA A 397 -11.92 15.57 0.57
N GLY A 398 -11.94 14.33 1.07
CA GLY A 398 -10.79 13.41 1.02
C GLY A 398 -10.33 13.11 -0.40
N ARG A 399 -11.26 12.86 -1.34
CA ARG A 399 -10.94 12.64 -2.75
C ARG A 399 -10.26 13.86 -3.38
N LEU A 400 -10.75 15.06 -3.09
CA LEU A 400 -10.16 16.31 -3.60
C LEU A 400 -8.81 16.63 -2.95
N ALA A 401 -8.54 16.11 -1.74
CA ALA A 401 -7.24 16.26 -1.11
C ALA A 401 -6.12 15.52 -1.87
N ILE A 402 -6.42 14.39 -2.55
CA ILE A 402 -5.42 13.58 -3.26
C ILE A 402 -4.68 14.37 -4.35
N PRO A 403 -5.35 14.99 -5.33
CA PRO A 403 -4.65 15.78 -6.36
C PRO A 403 -3.91 16.99 -5.78
N ALA A 404 -4.43 17.62 -4.73
CA ALA A 404 -3.73 18.72 -4.05
C ALA A 404 -2.45 18.25 -3.35
N LEU A 405 -2.49 17.11 -2.66
CA LEU A 405 -1.31 16.47 -2.06
C LEU A 405 -0.29 16.07 -3.13
N TRP A 406 -0.76 15.57 -4.27
CA TRP A 406 0.14 15.22 -5.37
C TRP A 406 0.84 16.46 -5.95
N ALA A 407 0.14 17.56 -6.15
CA ALA A 407 0.73 18.81 -6.57
C ALA A 407 1.78 19.33 -5.57
N LEU A 408 1.50 19.28 -4.27
CA LEU A 408 2.45 19.68 -3.23
C LEU A 408 3.71 18.81 -3.22
N THR A 409 3.57 17.50 -3.37
CA THR A 409 4.72 16.59 -3.43
C THR A 409 5.52 16.77 -4.72
N ALA A 410 4.87 17.06 -5.84
CA ALA A 410 5.55 17.40 -7.10
C ALA A 410 6.41 18.67 -6.96
N LEU A 411 5.90 19.70 -6.27
CA LEU A 411 6.67 20.91 -5.98
C LEU A 411 7.88 20.62 -5.09
N GLU A 412 7.76 19.68 -4.12
CA GLU A 412 8.90 19.28 -3.29
C GLU A 412 9.96 18.50 -4.07
N VAL A 413 9.54 17.59 -4.95
CA VAL A 413 10.47 16.88 -5.84
C VAL A 413 11.29 17.91 -6.66
N ARG A 414 10.63 18.93 -7.22
CA ARG A 414 11.30 20.02 -7.95
C ARG A 414 12.28 20.81 -7.05
N ALA A 415 11.85 21.20 -5.85
CA ALA A 415 12.66 21.98 -4.92
C ALA A 415 13.89 21.20 -4.42
N SER A 416 13.70 19.90 -4.10
CA SER A 416 14.79 19.03 -3.64
C SER A 416 15.82 18.74 -4.73
N HIS A 417 15.40 18.72 -6.00
CA HIS A 417 16.30 18.60 -7.13
C HIS A 417 17.19 19.83 -7.29
N ALA A 418 16.64 21.03 -7.17
CA ALA A 418 17.39 22.28 -7.26
C ALA A 418 18.45 22.37 -6.14
N GLY A 419 18.13 21.96 -4.93
CA GLY A 419 19.08 21.92 -3.81
C GLY A 419 20.21 20.91 -3.98
N SER A 420 19.98 19.81 -4.69
CA SER A 420 21.03 18.82 -4.99
C SER A 420 21.97 19.21 -6.14
N ALA A 421 21.58 20.15 -6.96
CA ALA A 421 22.37 20.66 -8.07
C ALA A 421 23.33 21.81 -7.65
N ALA A 422 23.11 22.42 -6.48
CA ALA A 422 24.04 23.42 -5.96
C ALA A 422 25.35 22.73 -5.51
N PRO A 423 26.53 23.13 -6.02
CA PRO A 423 27.78 22.57 -5.56
C PRO A 423 27.90 22.80 -4.05
N SER A 424 28.19 21.72 -3.31
CA SER A 424 28.43 21.84 -1.89
C SER A 424 29.70 22.67 -1.68
N ALA A 425 29.55 23.90 -1.23
CA ALA A 425 30.65 24.84 -0.93
C ALA A 425 31.55 24.36 0.23
N VAL A 426 31.42 23.09 0.64
CA VAL A 426 32.07 22.55 1.85
C VAL A 426 33.17 21.51 1.57
N ASP A 427 33.43 21.15 0.30
CA ASP A 427 34.38 20.04 0.04
C ASP A 427 35.79 20.48 -0.38
N VAL A 428 36.23 21.68 -0.01
CA VAL A 428 37.58 22.17 -0.32
C VAL A 428 38.60 22.07 0.84
N ARG A 429 38.26 21.44 1.98
CA ARG A 429 39.27 21.24 3.04
C ARG A 429 39.11 19.89 3.76
N ARG A 430 39.53 18.80 3.13
CA ARG A 430 40.13 17.68 3.84
C ARG A 430 41.56 17.52 3.31
N PRO A 431 42.59 17.88 4.09
CA PRO A 431 43.97 17.43 3.79
C PRO A 431 44.01 15.91 3.97
N LEU A 432 44.82 15.28 3.13
CA LEU A 432 45.17 13.87 3.08
C LEU A 432 45.70 13.36 4.43
#